data_cbf5207a0a1483c51142a9b5cc748283
#
_entry.id   cbf5207a0a1483c51142a9b5cc748283
#
_cell.length_a   1.000
_cell.length_b   1.000
_cell.length_c   1.000
_cell.angle_alpha   90.00
_cell.angle_beta   90.00
_cell.angle_gamma   90.00
#
_symmetry.space_group_name_H-M   'P 1'
#
loop_
_entity.id
_entity.type
_entity.pdbx_description
1 polymer ?
#
loop_
_entity_poly.entity_id
_entity_poly.type
_entity_poly.pdbx_seq_one_letter_code
_entity_poly.pdbx_strand_id
1 'polypeptide(L)'
;LQTSEVGLPAREEAIETLAGDGYFTPLAREALSFDEMVLGEISLDEFAPYAQALTQAAETQSREAFHRACVQAEQMLTRINTAGALLEIESDRDATDEARSTRADNQVQAYYDAMDLYNRTLCEIASGDHAGMLDKEFAAWQIEYFRGYDAESSAQSLDLTNQEAQLVSQYALCSSQDEVDYERLTEIYLQLVSVRAQMAELAGAANYSEYAYSAFYSRDYTPTDAQKIWKTAKEDFAPLLQKYTDSLTQALWKGDLGAEECTEDRI
;
A
#
# COMPACT_ATOMS: atom_id res chain seq x y z
N LEU A 1 -22.88 -6.62 -34.41
CA LEU A 1 -21.59 -6.52 -33.75
C LEU A 1 -21.28 -7.88 -33.10
N GLN A 2 -20.45 -8.69 -33.77
CA GLN A 2 -19.91 -9.94 -33.23
C GLN A 2 -18.83 -9.56 -32.21
N THR A 3 -19.08 -9.84 -30.94
CA THR A 3 -18.03 -9.86 -29.92
C THR A 3 -17.20 -11.11 -30.16
N SER A 4 -15.97 -10.92 -30.67
CA SER A 4 -14.97 -11.99 -30.66
C SER A 4 -14.64 -12.29 -29.21
N GLU A 5 -15.04 -13.45 -28.70
CA GLU A 5 -14.50 -14.01 -27.48
C GLU A 5 -13.00 -14.26 -27.70
N VAL A 6 -12.17 -13.35 -27.22
CA VAL A 6 -10.75 -13.61 -27.04
C VAL A 6 -10.68 -14.56 -25.85
N GLY A 7 -10.57 -15.86 -26.14
CA GLY A 7 -10.36 -16.87 -25.11
C GLY A 7 -9.07 -16.54 -24.35
N LEU A 8 -9.21 -16.12 -23.10
CA LEU A 8 -8.07 -16.08 -22.19
C LEU A 8 -7.56 -17.51 -22.03
N PRO A 9 -6.23 -17.75 -22.10
CA PRO A 9 -5.65 -19.05 -21.83
C PRO A 9 -6.12 -19.52 -20.44
N ALA A 10 -6.33 -20.82 -20.31
CA ALA A 10 -6.71 -21.39 -19.02
C ALA A 10 -5.70 -20.93 -17.97
N ARG A 11 -6.17 -20.53 -16.77
CA ARG A 11 -5.36 -19.98 -15.68
C ARG A 11 -4.10 -20.81 -15.40
N GLU A 12 -4.19 -22.14 -15.55
CA GLU A 12 -3.09 -23.08 -15.40
C GLU A 12 -2.02 -22.91 -16.48
N GLU A 13 -2.41 -22.72 -17.73
CA GLU A 13 -1.51 -22.53 -18.88
C GLU A 13 -0.76 -21.20 -18.81
N ALA A 14 -1.43 -20.12 -18.33
CA ALA A 14 -0.80 -18.84 -18.09
C ALA A 14 0.23 -18.91 -16.94
N ILE A 15 -0.05 -19.67 -15.88
CA ILE A 15 0.86 -19.87 -14.74
C ILE A 15 2.08 -20.70 -15.18
N GLU A 16 1.90 -21.74 -15.99
CA GLU A 16 3.02 -22.56 -16.51
C GLU A 16 3.92 -21.74 -17.44
N THR A 17 3.35 -20.88 -18.27
CA THR A 17 4.11 -20.01 -19.17
C THR A 17 4.93 -18.99 -18.36
N LEU A 18 4.34 -18.34 -17.35
CA LEU A 18 5.04 -17.41 -16.47
C LEU A 18 6.11 -18.08 -15.59
N ALA A 19 5.90 -19.33 -15.19
CA ALA A 19 6.89 -20.12 -14.46
C ALA A 19 8.08 -20.53 -15.33
N GLY A 20 7.85 -20.77 -16.63
CA GLY A 20 8.90 -21.10 -17.61
C GLY A 20 9.86 -19.94 -17.87
N ASP A 21 9.42 -18.69 -17.71
CA ASP A 21 10.23 -17.50 -17.92
C ASP A 21 11.06 -17.08 -16.67
N GLY A 22 11.00 -17.87 -15.58
CA GLY A 22 11.76 -17.62 -14.34
C GLY A 22 11.21 -16.47 -13.47
N TYR A 23 10.09 -15.86 -13.88
CA TYR A 23 9.44 -14.76 -13.15
C TYR A 23 8.52 -15.22 -12.01
N PHE A 24 8.19 -16.51 -11.98
CA PHE A 24 7.27 -17.06 -10.99
C PHE A 24 7.75 -18.43 -10.50
N THR A 25 8.03 -18.55 -9.22
CA THR A 25 7.99 -19.87 -8.57
C THR A 25 6.52 -20.12 -8.25
N PRO A 26 5.87 -21.14 -8.85
CA PRO A 26 4.48 -21.44 -8.50
C PRO A 26 4.39 -21.67 -6.99
N LEU A 27 3.55 -20.92 -6.32
CA LEU A 27 3.16 -21.23 -4.95
C LEU A 27 2.65 -22.66 -4.92
N ALA A 28 3.06 -23.45 -3.92
CA ALA A 28 2.62 -24.81 -3.75
C ALA A 28 1.09 -24.89 -3.90
N ARG A 29 0.61 -25.82 -4.73
CA ARG A 29 -0.82 -25.95 -5.06
C ARG A 29 -1.71 -26.44 -3.90
N GLU A 30 -1.11 -26.76 -2.76
CA GLU A 30 -1.85 -27.13 -1.56
C GLU A 30 -2.30 -25.85 -0.87
N ALA A 31 -3.62 -25.66 -0.83
CA ALA A 31 -4.23 -24.59 -0.06
C ALA A 31 -4.05 -24.92 1.43
N LEU A 32 -3.01 -24.34 2.04
CA LEU A 32 -2.85 -24.37 3.49
C LEU A 32 -3.92 -23.44 4.11
N SER A 33 -4.53 -23.88 5.19
CA SER A 33 -5.28 -22.95 6.05
C SER A 33 -4.31 -21.99 6.73
N PHE A 34 -4.80 -20.82 7.14
CA PHE A 34 -3.96 -19.82 7.82
C PHE A 34 -3.28 -20.41 9.06
N ASP A 35 -3.96 -21.28 9.80
CA ASP A 35 -3.45 -21.93 11.02
C ASP A 35 -2.33 -22.98 10.73
N GLU A 36 -2.20 -23.43 9.49
CA GLU A 36 -1.14 -24.35 9.04
C GLU A 36 0.07 -23.59 8.47
N MET A 37 -0.03 -22.28 8.27
CA MET A 37 1.08 -21.46 7.79
C MET A 37 2.13 -21.27 8.88
N VAL A 38 3.39 -21.56 8.55
CA VAL A 38 4.52 -21.22 9.43
C VAL A 38 4.86 -19.75 9.19
N LEU A 39 4.44 -18.89 10.11
CA LEU A 39 4.75 -17.47 10.06
C LEU A 39 6.16 -17.26 10.64
N GLY A 40 7.11 -16.95 9.77
CA GLY A 40 8.50 -16.65 10.13
C GLY A 40 8.79 -15.15 9.99
N GLU A 41 9.60 -14.64 10.90
CA GLU A 41 10.18 -13.31 10.77
C GLU A 41 11.38 -13.38 9.82
N ILE A 42 11.53 -12.39 8.95
CA ILE A 42 12.65 -12.28 7.99
C ILE A 42 13.36 -10.97 8.30
N SER A 43 14.63 -11.06 8.65
CA SER A 43 15.43 -9.91 9.06
C SER A 43 16.08 -9.17 7.89
N LEU A 44 16.53 -7.93 8.14
CA LEU A 44 17.35 -7.17 7.21
C LEU A 44 18.63 -7.91 6.79
N ASP A 45 19.24 -8.66 7.72
CA ASP A 45 20.47 -9.42 7.46
C ASP A 45 20.26 -10.50 6.39
N GLU A 46 19.01 -11.01 6.25
CA GLU A 46 18.67 -11.96 5.20
C GLU A 46 18.50 -11.27 3.83
N PHE A 47 18.20 -9.97 3.81
CA PHE A 47 18.12 -9.18 2.58
C PHE A 47 19.49 -8.66 2.12
N ALA A 48 20.40 -8.33 3.01
CA ALA A 48 21.69 -7.71 2.69
C ALA A 48 22.49 -8.42 1.57
N PRO A 49 22.53 -9.77 1.48
CA PRO A 49 23.21 -10.45 0.37
C PRO A 49 22.65 -10.13 -1.01
N TYR A 50 21.35 -9.83 -1.11
CA TYR A 50 20.69 -9.49 -2.39
C TYR A 50 21.09 -8.07 -2.83
N ALA A 51 21.20 -7.11 -1.93
CA ALA A 51 21.72 -5.79 -2.21
C ALA A 51 23.20 -5.85 -2.69
N GLN A 52 24.04 -6.66 -2.04
CA GLN A 52 25.41 -6.90 -2.47
C GLN A 52 25.47 -7.53 -3.86
N ALA A 53 24.60 -8.49 -4.16
CA ALA A 53 24.54 -9.14 -5.47
C ALA A 53 24.18 -8.15 -6.58
N LEU A 54 23.32 -7.15 -6.33
CA LEU A 54 23.01 -6.06 -7.27
C LEU A 54 24.28 -5.26 -7.63
N THR A 55 25.02 -4.82 -6.63
CA THR A 55 26.27 -4.07 -6.83
C THR A 55 27.30 -4.89 -7.62
N GLN A 56 27.54 -6.14 -7.21
CA GLN A 56 28.47 -7.04 -7.89
C GLN A 56 28.05 -7.32 -9.34
N ALA A 57 26.76 -7.52 -9.58
CA ALA A 57 26.26 -7.75 -10.94
C ALA A 57 26.43 -6.50 -11.82
N ALA A 58 26.21 -5.30 -11.28
CA ALA A 58 26.48 -4.05 -12.00
C ALA A 58 27.94 -3.87 -12.36
N GLU A 59 28.87 -4.18 -11.44
CA GLU A 59 30.32 -4.13 -11.67
C GLU A 59 30.79 -5.08 -12.77
N THR A 60 30.17 -6.26 -12.90
CA THR A 60 30.49 -7.21 -13.97
C THR A 60 30.03 -6.76 -15.35
N GLN A 61 29.19 -5.74 -15.43
CA GLN A 61 28.53 -5.23 -16.64
C GLN A 61 27.76 -6.32 -17.43
N SER A 62 27.41 -7.41 -16.76
CA SER A 62 26.58 -8.47 -17.31
C SER A 62 25.10 -8.18 -17.09
N ARG A 63 24.40 -7.83 -18.16
CA ARG A 63 22.95 -7.54 -18.10
C ARG A 63 22.15 -8.71 -17.57
N GLU A 64 22.50 -9.94 -17.96
CA GLU A 64 21.80 -11.13 -17.48
C GLU A 64 22.03 -11.36 -15.98
N ALA A 65 23.24 -11.11 -15.48
CA ALA A 65 23.55 -11.21 -14.06
C ALA A 65 22.80 -10.12 -13.27
N PHE A 66 22.75 -8.90 -13.80
CA PHE A 66 22.07 -7.78 -13.18
C PHE A 66 20.55 -8.01 -13.12
N HIS A 67 19.96 -8.43 -14.24
CA HIS A 67 18.55 -8.80 -14.28
C HIS A 67 18.20 -9.87 -13.23
N ARG A 68 18.96 -10.95 -13.14
CA ARG A 68 18.74 -11.98 -12.12
C ARG A 68 18.85 -11.42 -10.71
N ALA A 69 19.80 -10.55 -10.45
CA ALA A 69 19.98 -9.93 -9.14
C ALA A 69 18.77 -9.03 -8.78
N CYS A 70 18.26 -8.24 -9.74
CA CYS A 70 17.04 -7.44 -9.55
C CYS A 70 15.84 -8.32 -9.20
N VAL A 71 15.57 -9.34 -10.01
CA VAL A 71 14.46 -10.28 -9.76
C VAL A 71 14.57 -10.95 -8.39
N GLN A 72 15.76 -11.39 -8.00
CA GLN A 72 15.96 -12.03 -6.70
C GLN A 72 15.78 -11.06 -5.53
N ALA A 73 16.25 -9.82 -5.65
CA ALA A 73 16.05 -8.80 -4.64
C ALA A 73 14.56 -8.45 -4.48
N GLU A 74 13.83 -8.25 -5.58
CA GLU A 74 12.39 -7.97 -5.56
C GLU A 74 11.58 -9.15 -4.99
N GLN A 75 11.95 -10.39 -5.33
CA GLN A 75 11.32 -11.57 -4.74
C GLN A 75 11.54 -11.64 -3.23
N MET A 76 12.74 -11.28 -2.76
CA MET A 76 13.02 -11.26 -1.33
C MET A 76 12.26 -10.15 -0.61
N LEU A 77 12.18 -8.94 -1.19
CA LEU A 77 11.32 -7.86 -0.69
C LEU A 77 9.85 -8.29 -0.61
N THR A 78 9.36 -8.97 -1.64
CA THR A 78 7.99 -9.51 -1.64
C THR A 78 7.78 -10.53 -0.51
N ARG A 79 8.77 -11.38 -0.23
CA ARG A 79 8.69 -12.35 0.89
C ARG A 79 8.65 -11.65 2.24
N ILE A 80 9.51 -10.64 2.45
CA ILE A 80 9.54 -9.85 3.68
C ILE A 80 8.19 -9.15 3.90
N ASN A 81 7.65 -8.51 2.85
CA ASN A 81 6.34 -7.84 2.90
C ASN A 81 5.20 -8.84 3.17
N THR A 82 5.24 -10.00 2.54
CA THR A 82 4.22 -11.06 2.76
C THR A 82 4.27 -11.58 4.19
N ALA A 83 5.47 -11.77 4.75
CA ALA A 83 5.62 -12.15 6.15
C ALA A 83 5.00 -11.09 7.09
N GLY A 84 5.21 -9.80 6.81
CA GLY A 84 4.55 -8.70 7.53
C GLY A 84 3.03 -8.78 7.49
N ALA A 85 2.47 -8.86 6.28
CA ALA A 85 1.01 -8.96 6.11
C ALA A 85 0.39 -10.17 6.84
N LEU A 86 1.07 -11.33 6.84
CA LEU A 86 0.59 -12.51 7.56
C LEU A 86 0.66 -12.33 9.07
N LEU A 87 1.72 -11.70 9.59
CA LEU A 87 1.86 -11.41 11.02
C LEU A 87 0.87 -10.33 11.49
N GLU A 88 0.54 -9.35 10.63
CA GLU A 88 -0.54 -8.38 10.89
C GLU A 88 -1.90 -9.08 11.03
N ILE A 89 -2.23 -10.00 10.10
CA ILE A 89 -3.47 -10.80 10.20
C ILE A 89 -3.49 -11.63 11.48
N GLU A 90 -2.35 -12.21 11.88
CA GLU A 90 -2.25 -12.95 13.15
C GLU A 90 -2.47 -12.05 14.36
N SER A 91 -1.93 -10.83 14.34
CA SER A 91 -2.13 -9.81 15.38
C SER A 91 -3.59 -9.36 15.45
N ASP A 92 -4.24 -9.13 14.32
CA ASP A 92 -5.64 -8.69 14.25
C ASP A 92 -6.63 -9.74 14.80
N ARG A 93 -6.27 -11.01 14.79
CA ARG A 93 -7.09 -12.09 15.39
C ARG A 93 -7.16 -11.99 16.92
N ASP A 94 -6.17 -11.39 17.56
CA ASP A 94 -6.17 -11.11 19.00
C ASP A 94 -5.40 -9.81 19.27
N ALA A 95 -6.08 -8.69 19.13
CA ALA A 95 -5.52 -7.36 19.32
C ALA A 95 -5.07 -7.08 20.78
N THR A 96 -5.33 -8.00 21.73
CA THR A 96 -4.89 -7.88 23.11
C THR A 96 -3.53 -8.56 23.35
N ASP A 97 -3.02 -9.31 22.39
CA ASP A 97 -1.71 -9.99 22.45
C ASP A 97 -0.59 -9.04 21.99
N GLU A 98 0.01 -8.33 22.94
CA GLU A 98 1.12 -7.39 22.68
C GLU A 98 2.33 -8.05 22.01
N ALA A 99 2.57 -9.35 22.24
CA ALA A 99 3.70 -10.04 21.62
C ALA A 99 3.47 -10.25 20.12
N ARG A 100 2.24 -10.54 19.70
CA ARG A 100 1.88 -10.64 18.27
C ARG A 100 1.98 -9.30 17.58
N SER A 101 1.44 -8.24 18.19
CA SER A 101 1.54 -6.88 17.65
C SER A 101 3.01 -6.46 17.48
N THR A 102 3.85 -6.69 18.49
CA THR A 102 5.27 -6.36 18.41
C THR A 102 5.99 -7.12 17.29
N ARG A 103 5.65 -8.39 17.07
CA ARG A 103 6.24 -9.18 15.97
C ARG A 103 5.84 -8.63 14.61
N ALA A 104 4.57 -8.26 14.44
CA ALA A 104 4.07 -7.64 13.22
C ALA A 104 4.78 -6.31 12.95
N ASP A 105 4.85 -5.43 13.93
CA ASP A 105 5.53 -4.13 13.84
C ASP A 105 7.01 -4.27 13.46
N ASN A 106 7.73 -5.21 14.11
CA ASN A 106 9.13 -5.49 13.80
C ASN A 106 9.32 -5.99 12.35
N GLN A 107 8.40 -6.82 11.86
CA GLN A 107 8.49 -7.32 10.49
C GLN A 107 8.18 -6.24 9.45
N VAL A 108 7.22 -5.36 9.73
CA VAL A 108 6.94 -4.18 8.89
C VAL A 108 8.16 -3.26 8.85
N GLN A 109 8.81 -3.03 10.01
CA GLN A 109 10.06 -2.27 10.07
C GLN A 109 11.17 -2.92 9.23
N ALA A 110 11.35 -4.24 9.34
CA ALA A 110 12.34 -4.98 8.54
C ALA A 110 12.09 -4.85 7.02
N TYR A 111 10.83 -4.76 6.60
CA TYR A 111 10.50 -4.49 5.20
C TYR A 111 10.93 -3.09 4.76
N TYR A 112 10.67 -2.06 5.56
CA TYR A 112 11.08 -0.70 5.24
C TYR A 112 12.61 -0.54 5.24
N ASP A 113 13.31 -1.17 6.17
CA ASP A 113 14.77 -1.17 6.21
C ASP A 113 15.37 -1.87 4.98
N ALA A 114 14.76 -2.97 4.53
CA ALA A 114 15.18 -3.67 3.31
C ALA A 114 14.91 -2.83 2.05
N MET A 115 13.77 -2.14 1.98
CA MET A 115 13.45 -1.20 0.91
C MET A 115 14.41 -0.02 0.86
N ASP A 116 14.78 0.54 2.01
CA ASP A 116 15.77 1.61 2.09
C ASP A 116 17.13 1.13 1.57
N LEU A 117 17.59 -0.05 2.00
CA LEU A 117 18.84 -0.65 1.53
C LEU A 117 18.80 -0.89 0.01
N TYR A 118 17.68 -1.39 -0.52
CA TYR A 118 17.47 -1.59 -1.96
C TYR A 118 17.57 -0.28 -2.73
N ASN A 119 16.83 0.74 -2.28
CA ASN A 119 16.81 2.05 -2.93
C ASN A 119 18.18 2.74 -2.88
N ARG A 120 18.90 2.67 -1.76
CA ARG A 120 20.27 3.19 -1.65
C ARG A 120 21.23 2.48 -2.60
N THR A 121 21.14 1.16 -2.69
CA THR A 121 21.96 0.38 -3.62
C THR A 121 21.70 0.79 -5.07
N LEU A 122 20.44 0.94 -5.46
CA LEU A 122 20.09 1.40 -6.81
C LEU A 122 20.45 2.88 -7.05
N CYS A 123 20.39 3.73 -6.04
CA CYS A 123 20.87 5.11 -6.11
C CYS A 123 22.39 5.17 -6.40
N GLU A 124 23.17 4.37 -5.69
CA GLU A 124 24.63 4.28 -5.91
C GLU A 124 24.93 3.80 -7.33
N ILE A 125 24.23 2.78 -7.83
CA ILE A 125 24.38 2.30 -9.21
C ILE A 125 23.94 3.36 -10.22
N ALA A 126 22.80 4.05 -9.99
CA ALA A 126 22.23 5.06 -10.88
C ALA A 126 23.10 6.32 -10.98
N SER A 127 23.87 6.63 -9.93
CA SER A 127 24.74 7.79 -9.82
C SER A 127 26.20 7.49 -10.18
N GLY A 128 26.56 6.21 -10.31
CA GLY A 128 27.92 5.74 -10.58
C GLY A 128 28.18 5.39 -12.04
N ASP A 129 29.34 4.77 -12.27
CA ASP A 129 29.83 4.38 -13.61
C ASP A 129 28.99 3.28 -14.28
N HIS A 130 28.12 2.61 -13.52
CA HIS A 130 27.27 1.50 -13.97
C HIS A 130 25.82 1.88 -14.22
N ALA A 131 25.48 3.18 -14.27
CA ALA A 131 24.12 3.70 -14.46
C ALA A 131 23.39 3.08 -15.68
N GLY A 132 24.12 2.81 -16.77
CA GLY A 132 23.55 2.17 -17.97
C GLY A 132 23.03 0.74 -17.77
N MET A 133 23.29 0.11 -16.62
CA MET A 133 22.71 -1.19 -16.29
C MET A 133 21.21 -1.11 -16.00
N LEU A 134 20.73 0.04 -15.50
CA LEU A 134 19.34 0.26 -15.16
C LEU A 134 18.41 0.48 -16.37
N ASP A 135 18.96 0.97 -17.51
CA ASP A 135 18.17 1.43 -18.67
C ASP A 135 17.20 0.40 -19.27
N LYS A 136 17.43 -0.89 -19.03
CA LYS A 136 16.58 -1.97 -19.54
C LYS A 136 15.75 -2.68 -18.48
N GLU A 137 16.10 -2.50 -17.22
CA GLU A 137 15.42 -3.13 -16.09
C GLU A 137 14.32 -2.21 -15.54
N PHE A 138 14.52 -0.90 -15.62
CA PHE A 138 13.65 0.08 -15.01
C PHE A 138 13.15 1.11 -16.02
N ALA A 139 11.95 1.59 -15.82
CA ALA A 139 11.42 2.72 -16.59
C ALA A 139 12.18 4.02 -16.23
N ALA A 140 12.22 4.98 -17.16
CA ALA A 140 12.97 6.23 -16.97
C ALA A 140 12.61 6.97 -15.68
N TRP A 141 11.33 6.99 -15.29
CA TRP A 141 10.88 7.63 -14.06
C TRP A 141 11.38 6.92 -12.78
N GLN A 142 11.58 5.60 -12.83
CA GLN A 142 12.16 4.84 -11.71
C GLN A 142 13.65 5.16 -11.56
N ILE A 143 14.37 5.27 -12.68
CA ILE A 143 15.79 5.64 -12.67
C ILE A 143 15.98 7.06 -12.13
N GLU A 144 15.10 7.99 -12.49
CA GLU A 144 15.06 9.34 -11.92
C GLU A 144 14.78 9.31 -10.41
N TYR A 145 13.84 8.48 -9.97
CA TYR A 145 13.55 8.26 -8.56
C TYR A 145 14.79 7.75 -7.81
N PHE A 146 15.47 6.73 -8.32
CA PHE A 146 16.69 6.22 -7.68
C PHE A 146 17.80 7.27 -7.61
N ARG A 147 18.01 8.05 -8.68
CA ARG A 147 19.00 9.14 -8.66
C ARG A 147 18.71 10.24 -7.63
N GLY A 148 17.45 10.50 -7.40
CA GLY A 148 16.98 11.48 -6.42
C GLY A 148 16.76 10.91 -5.01
N TYR A 149 17.06 9.63 -4.78
CA TYR A 149 16.82 9.02 -3.49
C TYR A 149 17.71 9.62 -2.41
N ASP A 150 17.09 10.18 -1.39
CA ASP A 150 17.73 10.77 -0.22
C ASP A 150 17.45 9.90 1.01
N ALA A 151 18.48 9.16 1.43
CA ALA A 151 18.37 8.24 2.56
C ALA A 151 18.05 8.94 3.88
N GLU A 152 18.50 10.19 4.09
CA GLU A 152 18.23 10.94 5.32
C GLU A 152 16.76 11.37 5.36
N SER A 153 16.26 11.94 4.28
CA SER A 153 14.84 12.32 4.16
C SER A 153 13.93 11.08 4.23
N SER A 154 14.36 9.97 3.64
CA SER A 154 13.62 8.71 3.70
C SER A 154 13.56 8.16 5.12
N ALA A 155 14.65 8.18 5.87
CA ALA A 155 14.70 7.74 7.27
C ALA A 155 13.79 8.61 8.17
N GLN A 156 13.77 9.93 7.97
CA GLN A 156 12.87 10.82 8.70
C GLN A 156 11.40 10.55 8.35
N SER A 157 11.10 10.34 7.07
CA SER A 157 9.75 9.98 6.62
C SER A 157 9.27 8.67 7.24
N LEU A 158 10.16 7.67 7.29
CA LEU A 158 9.87 6.37 7.90
C LEU A 158 9.61 6.49 9.40
N ASP A 159 10.44 7.25 10.13
CA ASP A 159 10.25 7.48 11.57
C ASP A 159 8.90 8.14 11.87
N LEU A 160 8.51 9.17 11.09
CA LEU A 160 7.22 9.82 11.21
C LEU A 160 6.05 8.87 10.87
N THR A 161 6.22 8.01 9.86
CA THR A 161 5.22 7.00 9.49
C THR A 161 5.02 5.98 10.61
N ASN A 162 6.10 5.51 11.22
CA ASN A 162 6.04 4.60 12.36
C ASN A 162 5.38 5.25 13.59
N GLN A 163 5.70 6.51 13.88
CA GLN A 163 5.06 7.26 14.95
C GLN A 163 3.55 7.42 14.69
N GLU A 164 3.16 7.73 13.45
CA GLU A 164 1.73 7.81 13.07
C GLU A 164 1.03 6.46 13.29
N ALA A 165 1.60 5.37 12.81
CA ALA A 165 1.03 4.02 12.94
C ALA A 165 0.81 3.63 14.41
N GLN A 166 1.82 3.88 15.28
CA GLN A 166 1.71 3.62 16.71
C GLN A 166 0.61 4.45 17.37
N LEU A 167 0.50 5.74 17.02
CA LEU A 167 -0.55 6.61 17.57
C LEU A 167 -1.94 6.21 17.06
N VAL A 168 -2.08 5.76 15.81
CA VAL A 168 -3.35 5.24 15.27
C VAL A 168 -3.77 3.98 16.02
N SER A 169 -2.83 3.07 16.29
CA SER A 169 -3.09 1.84 17.07
C SER A 169 -3.52 2.18 18.51
N GLN A 170 -2.82 3.11 19.16
CA GLN A 170 -3.20 3.58 20.51
C GLN A 170 -4.58 4.26 20.50
N TYR A 171 -4.90 5.06 19.48
CA TYR A 171 -6.22 5.67 19.33
C TYR A 171 -7.32 4.62 19.20
N ALA A 172 -7.12 3.62 18.34
CA ALA A 172 -8.06 2.54 18.13
C ALA A 172 -8.29 1.75 19.43
N LEU A 173 -7.22 1.39 20.14
CA LEU A 173 -7.30 0.67 21.41
C LEU A 173 -8.03 1.49 22.47
N CYS A 174 -7.70 2.77 22.64
CA CYS A 174 -8.34 3.64 23.62
C CYS A 174 -9.85 3.85 23.30
N SER A 175 -10.19 4.00 22.02
CA SER A 175 -11.57 4.23 21.59
C SER A 175 -12.46 2.96 21.64
N SER A 176 -11.87 1.78 21.66
CA SER A 176 -12.59 0.48 21.69
C SER A 176 -12.92 -0.01 23.09
N GLN A 177 -12.48 0.68 24.15
CA GLN A 177 -12.75 0.30 25.53
C GLN A 177 -14.21 0.60 25.92
N ASP A 178 -14.79 -0.21 26.82
CA ASP A 178 -16.16 0.00 27.33
C ASP A 178 -16.30 1.36 28.03
N GLU A 179 -15.26 1.80 28.74
CA GLU A 179 -15.15 3.14 29.34
C GLU A 179 -14.02 3.90 28.61
N VAL A 180 -14.40 4.79 27.69
CA VAL A 180 -13.44 5.57 26.90
C VAL A 180 -12.81 6.67 27.75
N ASP A 181 -11.47 6.67 27.85
CA ASP A 181 -10.70 7.77 28.42
C ASP A 181 -10.56 8.90 27.38
N TYR A 182 -11.47 9.86 27.42
CA TYR A 182 -11.51 10.98 26.49
C TYR A 182 -10.34 11.96 26.66
N GLU A 183 -9.74 12.06 27.83
CA GLU A 183 -8.55 12.90 28.06
C GLU A 183 -7.36 12.27 27.33
N ARG A 184 -7.13 11.00 27.51
CA ARG A 184 -6.09 10.24 26.80
C ARG A 184 -6.31 10.22 25.29
N LEU A 185 -7.53 10.02 24.85
CA LEU A 185 -7.89 10.03 23.42
C LEU A 185 -7.59 11.39 22.78
N THR A 186 -7.85 12.48 23.49
CA THR A 186 -7.53 13.84 23.04
C THR A 186 -6.03 14.06 22.93
N GLU A 187 -5.24 13.60 23.90
CA GLU A 187 -3.77 13.68 23.84
C GLU A 187 -3.22 12.94 22.61
N ILE A 188 -3.67 11.70 22.36
CA ILE A 188 -3.25 10.92 21.20
C ILE A 188 -3.62 11.64 19.90
N TYR A 189 -4.83 12.18 19.81
CA TYR A 189 -5.28 12.93 18.64
C TYR A 189 -4.40 14.17 18.37
N LEU A 190 -4.05 14.91 19.39
CA LEU A 190 -3.17 16.09 19.25
C LEU A 190 -1.74 15.70 18.80
N GLN A 191 -1.24 14.56 19.29
CA GLN A 191 0.04 14.01 18.83
C GLN A 191 -0.03 13.59 17.35
N LEU A 192 -1.12 12.92 16.93
CA LEU A 192 -1.37 12.60 15.53
C LEU A 192 -1.37 13.82 14.62
N VAL A 193 -2.04 14.92 15.05
CA VAL A 193 -2.04 16.17 14.31
C VAL A 193 -0.64 16.72 14.16
N SER A 194 0.19 16.65 15.22
CA SER A 194 1.58 17.12 15.20
C SER A 194 2.46 16.29 14.26
N VAL A 195 2.40 14.97 14.33
CA VAL A 195 3.17 14.07 13.45
C VAL A 195 2.76 14.27 11.99
N ARG A 196 1.48 14.35 11.70
CA ARG A 196 0.95 14.60 10.35
C ARG A 196 1.36 15.95 9.78
N ALA A 197 1.47 16.98 10.61
CA ALA A 197 2.00 18.27 10.19
C ALA A 197 3.48 18.17 9.78
N GLN A 198 4.29 17.43 10.56
CA GLN A 198 5.70 17.19 10.24
C GLN A 198 5.88 16.36 8.95
N MET A 199 5.02 15.35 8.71
CA MET A 199 5.03 14.59 7.46
C MET A 199 4.77 15.49 6.24
N ALA A 200 3.80 16.40 6.35
CA ALA A 200 3.50 17.36 5.30
C ALA A 200 4.66 18.33 5.05
N GLU A 201 5.27 18.85 6.11
CA GLU A 201 6.42 19.75 6.03
C GLU A 201 7.62 19.07 5.37
N LEU A 202 7.96 17.84 5.78
CA LEU A 202 9.03 17.05 5.19
C LEU A 202 8.82 16.80 3.69
N ALA A 203 7.58 16.57 3.28
CA ALA A 203 7.20 16.36 1.87
C ALA A 203 7.06 17.68 1.09
N GLY A 204 7.25 18.86 1.71
CA GLY A 204 7.07 20.16 1.08
C GLY A 204 5.62 20.51 0.72
N ALA A 205 4.64 19.81 1.32
CA ALA A 205 3.21 20.08 1.12
C ALA A 205 2.73 21.21 2.04
N ALA A 206 1.75 21.99 1.59
CA ALA A 206 1.23 23.12 2.38
C ALA A 206 0.51 22.67 3.67
N ASN A 207 -0.02 21.46 3.68
CA ASN A 207 -0.69 20.84 4.83
C ASN A 207 -0.86 19.33 4.62
N TYR A 208 -1.21 18.60 5.69
CA TYR A 208 -1.39 17.14 5.64
C TYR A 208 -2.47 16.70 4.64
N SER A 209 -3.53 17.46 4.42
CA SER A 209 -4.57 17.11 3.44
C SER A 209 -4.01 17.04 2.02
N GLU A 210 -3.17 18.00 1.62
CA GLU A 210 -2.50 17.98 0.31
C GLU A 210 -1.52 16.84 0.20
N TYR A 211 -0.70 16.60 1.22
CA TYR A 211 0.19 15.46 1.30
C TYR A 211 -0.55 14.13 1.15
N ALA A 212 -1.62 13.93 1.93
CA ALA A 212 -2.36 12.67 1.96
C ALA A 212 -3.08 12.36 0.63
N TYR A 213 -3.48 13.37 -0.15
CA TYR A 213 -4.13 13.13 -1.44
C TYR A 213 -3.25 12.32 -2.39
N SER A 214 -1.97 12.61 -2.46
CA SER A 214 -1.03 11.88 -3.32
C SER A 214 -0.41 10.69 -2.59
N ALA A 215 0.09 10.87 -1.38
CA ALA A 215 0.89 9.88 -0.67
C ALA A 215 0.06 8.72 -0.11
N PHE A 216 -1.10 9.01 0.51
CA PHE A 216 -1.96 7.98 1.12
C PHE A 216 -3.04 7.47 0.19
N TYR A 217 -3.70 8.38 -0.52
CA TYR A 217 -4.90 8.04 -1.30
C TYR A 217 -4.60 7.83 -2.79
N SER A 218 -3.34 7.97 -3.21
CA SER A 218 -2.90 7.82 -4.61
C SER A 218 -3.80 8.56 -5.60
N ARG A 219 -4.28 9.74 -5.20
CA ARG A 219 -5.19 10.56 -6.01
C ARG A 219 -4.39 11.38 -6.99
N ASP A 220 -4.80 11.37 -8.24
CA ASP A 220 -4.25 12.18 -9.33
C ASP A 220 -4.92 13.55 -9.46
N TYR A 221 -5.78 13.93 -8.48
CA TYR A 221 -6.50 15.19 -8.42
C TYR A 221 -6.30 15.87 -7.05
N THR A 222 -6.42 17.20 -7.02
CA THR A 222 -6.15 18.04 -5.85
C THR A 222 -7.41 18.21 -4.96
N PRO A 223 -7.24 18.66 -3.69
CA PRO A 223 -8.36 19.09 -2.84
C PRO A 223 -9.26 20.15 -3.51
N THR A 224 -8.67 21.04 -4.33
CA THR A 224 -9.43 22.04 -5.11
C THR A 224 -10.31 21.40 -6.17
N ASP A 225 -9.86 20.32 -6.80
CA ASP A 225 -10.67 19.59 -7.76
C ASP A 225 -11.80 18.83 -7.06
N ALA A 226 -11.55 18.25 -5.88
CA ALA A 226 -12.59 17.65 -5.04
C ALA A 226 -13.69 18.67 -4.66
N GLN A 227 -13.31 19.92 -4.36
CA GLN A 227 -14.28 20.99 -4.07
C GLN A 227 -15.19 21.28 -5.28
N LYS A 228 -14.67 21.23 -6.51
CA LYS A 228 -15.48 21.38 -7.73
C LYS A 228 -16.51 20.24 -7.84
N ILE A 229 -16.08 19.00 -7.59
CA ILE A 229 -16.97 17.84 -7.59
C ILE A 229 -18.07 17.99 -6.53
N TRP A 230 -17.72 18.39 -5.30
CA TRP A 230 -18.69 18.63 -4.23
C TRP A 230 -19.68 19.74 -4.58
N LYS A 231 -19.20 20.81 -5.21
CA LYS A 231 -20.06 21.89 -5.67
C LYS A 231 -21.09 21.37 -6.68
N THR A 232 -20.65 20.65 -7.70
CA THR A 232 -21.53 20.03 -8.69
C THR A 232 -22.52 19.05 -8.03
N ALA A 233 -22.04 18.21 -7.12
CA ALA A 233 -22.90 17.30 -6.39
C ALA A 233 -23.98 18.02 -5.57
N LYS A 234 -23.62 19.12 -4.90
CA LYS A 234 -24.54 19.92 -4.10
C LYS A 234 -25.53 20.74 -4.93
N GLU A 235 -25.06 21.38 -6.01
CA GLU A 235 -25.84 22.34 -6.78
C GLU A 235 -26.69 21.65 -7.85
N ASP A 236 -26.20 20.57 -8.45
CA ASP A 236 -26.85 19.90 -9.57
C ASP A 236 -27.45 18.55 -9.17
N PHE A 237 -26.68 17.66 -8.54
CA PHE A 237 -27.11 16.29 -8.25
C PHE A 237 -28.08 16.21 -7.06
N ALA A 238 -27.80 16.87 -5.94
CA ALA A 238 -28.65 16.80 -4.77
C ALA A 238 -30.09 17.31 -5.02
N PRO A 239 -30.33 18.42 -5.76
CA PRO A 239 -31.69 18.84 -6.14
C PRO A 239 -32.39 17.84 -7.07
N LEU A 240 -31.64 17.17 -7.94
CA LEU A 240 -32.18 16.12 -8.81
C LEU A 240 -32.61 14.89 -8.01
N LEU A 241 -31.75 14.45 -7.08
CA LEU A 241 -32.06 13.34 -6.19
C LEU A 241 -33.28 13.66 -5.32
N GLN A 242 -33.40 14.89 -4.80
CA GLN A 242 -34.57 15.31 -4.02
C GLN A 242 -35.86 15.23 -4.87
N LYS A 243 -35.84 15.71 -6.11
CA LYS A 243 -37.00 15.61 -7.02
C LYS A 243 -37.38 14.15 -7.28
N TYR A 244 -36.39 13.29 -7.47
CA TYR A 244 -36.63 11.86 -7.65
C TYR A 244 -37.27 11.24 -6.42
N THR A 245 -36.72 11.52 -5.22
CA THR A 245 -37.27 11.01 -3.95
C THR A 245 -38.67 11.52 -3.68
N ASP A 246 -38.95 12.81 -3.96
CA ASP A 246 -40.28 13.39 -3.81
C ASP A 246 -41.28 12.72 -4.77
N SER A 247 -40.88 12.47 -6.01
CA SER A 247 -41.72 11.79 -6.98
C SER A 247 -42.03 10.35 -6.58
N LEU A 248 -41.00 9.63 -6.10
CA LEU A 248 -41.15 8.26 -5.60
C LEU A 248 -42.09 8.21 -4.40
N THR A 249 -41.92 9.12 -3.43
CA THR A 249 -42.76 9.24 -2.24
C THR A 249 -44.20 9.53 -2.66
N GLN A 250 -44.43 10.43 -3.61
CA GLN A 250 -45.77 10.72 -4.10
C GLN A 250 -46.42 9.50 -4.79
N ALA A 251 -45.65 8.73 -5.57
CA ALA A 251 -46.16 7.53 -6.23
C ALA A 251 -46.55 6.45 -5.21
N LEU A 252 -45.74 6.26 -4.16
CA LEU A 252 -46.05 5.36 -3.04
C LEU A 252 -47.32 5.78 -2.27
N TRP A 253 -47.46 7.08 -1.97
CA TRP A 253 -48.64 7.61 -1.26
C TRP A 253 -49.91 7.51 -2.08
N LYS A 254 -49.82 7.59 -3.42
CA LYS A 254 -50.96 7.41 -4.32
C LYS A 254 -51.31 5.94 -4.58
N GLY A 255 -50.48 5.00 -4.09
CA GLY A 255 -50.66 3.58 -4.32
C GLY A 255 -50.30 3.14 -5.75
N ASP A 256 -49.61 4.01 -6.50
CA ASP A 256 -49.19 3.73 -7.89
C ASP A 256 -48.05 2.69 -7.94
N LEU A 257 -47.33 2.51 -6.81
CA LEU A 257 -46.30 1.47 -6.63
C LEU A 257 -46.73 0.53 -5.50
N GLY A 258 -46.76 -0.76 -5.77
CA GLY A 258 -47.04 -1.77 -4.75
C GLY A 258 -45.91 -1.82 -3.71
N ALA A 259 -46.24 -2.13 -2.46
CA ALA A 259 -45.26 -2.23 -1.37
C ALA A 259 -44.17 -3.29 -1.64
N GLU A 260 -44.38 -4.22 -2.54
CA GLU A 260 -43.43 -5.26 -2.95
C GLU A 260 -42.33 -4.76 -3.92
N GLU A 261 -42.49 -3.56 -4.51
CA GLU A 261 -41.52 -3.00 -5.44
C GLU A 261 -40.41 -2.16 -4.76
N CYS A 262 -40.55 -1.91 -3.46
CA CYS A 262 -39.58 -1.16 -2.65
C CYS A 262 -38.77 -2.08 -1.72
N THR A 263 -38.24 -3.18 -2.21
CA THR A 263 -37.27 -3.99 -1.45
C THR A 263 -35.86 -3.41 -1.62
N GLU A 264 -35.07 -3.44 -0.53
CA GLU A 264 -33.69 -2.91 -0.42
C GLU A 264 -32.72 -3.38 -1.54
N ASP A 265 -33.08 -4.43 -2.26
CA ASP A 265 -32.27 -5.00 -3.36
C ASP A 265 -32.34 -4.23 -4.70
N ARG A 266 -33.04 -3.09 -4.76
CA ARG A 266 -33.20 -2.28 -5.97
C ARG A 266 -32.76 -0.81 -5.85
N ILE A 267 -32.09 -0.45 -4.76
CA ILE A 267 -31.49 0.87 -4.57
C ILE A 267 -29.98 0.82 -4.81
#